data_28136066b6ff8b584e0b52e55bdd72e0
#
_entry.id   28136066b6ff8b584e0b52e55bdd72e0
#
_cell.length_a   1.000
_cell.length_b   1.000
_cell.length_c   1.000
_cell.angle_alpha   90.00
_cell.angle_beta   90.00
_cell.angle_gamma   90.00
#
_symmetry.space_group_name_H-M   'P 1'
#
loop_
_entity.id
_entity.type
_entity.pdbx_description
1 polymer ?
#
loop_
_entity_poly.entity_id
_entity_poly.type
_entity_poly.pdbx_seq_one_letter_code
_entity_poly.pdbx_strand_id
1 'polypeptide(L)'
;MQRQTVKKCNIILMICAMACLVYYDIAGGLWLKGVTSSWFVVLGGVNLWAARDLDRKQLRFFLLMEAGLVCGMCADVLLGLVFFAGVGVFALGHIFYLAAFYSLEKFHLRDLRFILPLAAVSLFAVVGTPWISVTDPFLRNLLLGYAVIIAAMLGKAWSNLCREPSVYRRILVVGSVLFWFSDLMLAIDMFGQPSRLVWILCSYSYWPAQSMLAHSLFYARDELEKK
;
A
#
# COMPACT_ATOMS: atom_id res chain seq x y z
N MET A 1 24.06 -10.29 -0.04
CA MET A 1 24.11 -9.82 1.37
C MET A 1 23.66 -10.94 2.30
N GLN A 2 24.33 -11.16 3.42
CA GLN A 2 23.94 -12.22 4.35
C GLN A 2 22.51 -11.97 4.87
N ARG A 3 21.68 -13.02 4.97
CA ARG A 3 20.29 -12.93 5.41
C ARG A 3 20.12 -12.21 6.76
N GLN A 4 21.02 -12.45 7.71
CA GLN A 4 20.99 -11.77 9.02
C GLN A 4 21.18 -10.26 8.91
N THR A 5 22.05 -9.79 8.01
CA THR A 5 22.26 -8.36 7.77
C THR A 5 20.99 -7.71 7.19
N VAL A 6 20.35 -8.35 6.19
CA VAL A 6 19.07 -7.85 5.65
C VAL A 6 18.00 -7.78 6.74
N LYS A 7 17.88 -8.80 7.58
CA LYS A 7 16.92 -8.82 8.70
C LYS A 7 17.16 -7.66 9.67
N LYS A 8 18.41 -7.42 10.05
CA LYS A 8 18.76 -6.29 10.95
C LYS A 8 18.42 -4.95 10.30
N CYS A 9 18.77 -4.76 9.01
CA CYS A 9 18.41 -3.55 8.27
C CYS A 9 16.88 -3.34 8.25
N ASN A 10 16.11 -4.38 7.96
CA ASN A 10 14.65 -4.29 7.95
C ASN A 10 14.09 -3.81 9.30
N ILE A 11 14.55 -4.40 10.41
CA ILE A 11 14.11 -4.01 11.77
C ILE A 11 14.46 -2.55 12.06
N ILE A 12 15.70 -2.13 11.77
CA ILE A 12 16.14 -0.75 12.01
C ILE A 12 15.32 0.23 11.18
N LEU A 13 15.13 -0.04 9.87
CA LEU A 13 14.37 0.83 8.97
C LEU A 13 12.90 0.95 9.38
N MET A 14 12.28 -0.14 9.84
CA MET A 14 10.91 -0.11 10.37
C MET A 14 10.82 0.73 11.65
N ILE A 15 11.78 0.61 12.57
CA ILE A 15 11.83 1.45 13.78
C ILE A 15 12.00 2.92 13.40
N CYS A 16 12.92 3.24 12.49
CA CYS A 16 13.11 4.60 11.99
C CYS A 16 11.84 5.16 11.34
N ALA A 17 11.16 4.36 10.51
CA ALA A 17 9.90 4.75 9.90
C ALA A 17 8.83 5.12 10.94
N MET A 18 8.67 4.28 11.98
CA MET A 18 7.71 4.54 13.06
C MET A 18 8.12 5.74 13.92
N ALA A 19 9.40 5.92 14.22
CA ALA A 19 9.88 7.10 14.94
C ALA A 19 9.67 8.39 14.14
N CYS A 20 9.94 8.38 12.83
CA CYS A 20 9.64 9.50 11.93
C CYS A 20 8.14 9.79 11.84
N LEU A 21 7.28 8.77 11.84
CA LEU A 21 5.83 8.95 11.86
C LEU A 21 5.38 9.69 13.14
N VAL A 22 5.86 9.26 14.32
CA VAL A 22 5.54 9.94 15.59
C VAL A 22 6.04 11.40 15.57
N TYR A 23 7.24 11.62 15.05
CA TYR A 23 7.77 12.99 14.92
C TYR A 23 6.97 13.83 13.92
N TYR A 24 6.56 13.25 12.78
CA TYR A 24 5.68 13.91 11.81
C TYR A 24 4.31 14.25 12.42
N ASP A 25 3.75 13.37 13.25
CA ASP A 25 2.50 13.63 13.95
C ASP A 25 2.56 14.86 14.86
N ILE A 26 3.72 15.11 15.47
CA ILE A 26 3.94 16.25 16.39
C ILE A 26 4.31 17.52 15.63
N ALA A 27 5.25 17.44 14.69
CA ALA A 27 5.85 18.59 14.04
C ALA A 27 5.11 19.02 12.75
N GLY A 28 4.45 18.09 12.07
CA GLY A 28 3.79 18.34 10.78
C GLY A 28 4.76 18.66 9.66
N GLY A 29 4.20 19.17 8.54
CA GLY A 29 4.94 19.71 7.41
C GLY A 29 5.18 18.73 6.26
N LEU A 30 5.09 19.27 5.04
CA LEU A 30 5.18 18.47 3.80
C LEU A 30 6.56 17.79 3.64
N TRP A 31 7.64 18.48 4.00
CA TRP A 31 8.99 17.93 3.98
C TRP A 31 9.11 16.68 4.85
N LEU A 32 8.62 16.78 6.07
CA LEU A 32 8.71 15.70 7.03
C LEU A 32 7.82 14.51 6.61
N LYS A 33 6.68 14.79 5.95
CA LYS A 33 5.85 13.76 5.32
C LYS A 33 6.65 12.97 4.28
N GLY A 34 7.34 13.65 3.37
CA GLY A 34 8.20 13.03 2.37
C GLY A 34 9.34 12.20 2.98
N VAL A 35 10.01 12.73 4.03
CA VAL A 35 11.06 12.00 4.76
C VAL A 35 10.48 10.74 5.43
N THR A 36 9.32 10.84 6.07
CA THR A 36 8.66 9.68 6.70
C THR A 36 8.33 8.61 5.65
N SER A 37 7.85 9.00 4.48
CA SER A 37 7.52 8.07 3.39
C SER A 37 8.77 7.48 2.72
N SER A 38 9.90 8.17 2.72
CA SER A 38 11.13 7.63 2.14
C SER A 38 11.63 6.35 2.85
N TRP A 39 11.31 6.16 4.14
CA TRP A 39 11.75 4.99 4.89
C TRP A 39 11.18 3.68 4.35
N PHE A 40 9.92 3.63 3.95
CA PHE A 40 9.37 2.40 3.37
C PHE A 40 9.92 2.15 1.95
N VAL A 41 10.27 3.19 1.19
CA VAL A 41 10.96 3.05 -0.11
C VAL A 41 12.39 2.49 0.11
N VAL A 42 13.15 3.04 1.05
CA VAL A 42 14.48 2.51 1.38
C VAL A 42 14.39 1.06 1.86
N LEU A 43 13.36 0.72 2.66
CA LEU A 43 13.11 -0.65 3.12
C LEU A 43 12.84 -1.60 1.95
N GLY A 44 11.98 -1.19 1.01
CA GLY A 44 11.71 -1.96 -0.22
C GLY A 44 12.95 -2.11 -1.08
N GLY A 45 13.70 -1.01 -1.30
CA GLY A 45 14.95 -0.99 -2.06
C GLY A 45 16.03 -1.92 -1.51
N VAL A 46 16.20 -1.99 -0.18
CA VAL A 46 17.12 -2.95 0.46
C VAL A 46 16.71 -4.39 0.18
N ASN A 47 15.41 -4.70 0.22
CA ASN A 47 14.89 -6.04 -0.07
C ASN A 47 14.99 -6.37 -1.57
N LEU A 48 14.70 -5.41 -2.46
CA LEU A 48 14.89 -5.55 -3.91
C LEU A 48 16.37 -5.82 -4.25
N TRP A 49 17.28 -5.04 -3.66
CA TRP A 49 18.72 -5.25 -3.87
C TRP A 49 19.19 -6.62 -3.36
N ALA A 50 18.62 -7.10 -2.25
CA ALA A 50 18.89 -8.43 -1.74
C ALA A 50 18.34 -9.55 -2.63
N ALA A 51 17.31 -9.27 -3.44
CA ALA A 51 16.66 -10.21 -4.35
C ALA A 51 17.23 -10.18 -5.79
N ARG A 52 18.27 -9.40 -6.07
CA ARG A 52 18.83 -9.18 -7.43
C ARG A 52 19.29 -10.45 -8.14
N ASP A 53 19.62 -11.49 -7.38
CA ASP A 53 20.12 -12.78 -7.90
C ASP A 53 18.99 -13.75 -8.28
N LEU A 54 17.73 -13.39 -8.04
CA LEU A 54 16.55 -14.14 -8.45
C LEU A 54 16.33 -14.08 -9.97
N ASP A 55 15.54 -15.02 -10.49
CA ASP A 55 15.19 -15.01 -11.91
C ASP A 55 14.35 -13.77 -12.31
N ARG A 56 14.26 -13.47 -13.61
CA ARG A 56 13.56 -12.29 -14.13
C ARG A 56 12.08 -12.25 -13.76
N LYS A 57 11.43 -13.40 -13.66
CA LYS A 57 9.98 -13.48 -13.33
C LYS A 57 9.76 -13.16 -11.86
N GLN A 58 10.59 -13.71 -10.99
CA GLN A 58 10.57 -13.43 -9.56
C GLN A 58 10.97 -11.97 -9.28
N LEU A 59 12.05 -11.48 -9.90
CA LEU A 59 12.51 -10.10 -9.76
C LEU A 59 11.45 -9.08 -10.18
N ARG A 60 10.60 -9.41 -11.18
CA ARG A 60 9.48 -8.55 -11.60
C ARG A 60 8.52 -8.24 -10.46
N PHE A 61 8.25 -9.21 -9.57
CA PHE A 61 7.41 -8.97 -8.38
C PHE A 61 8.03 -7.89 -7.49
N PHE A 62 9.33 -7.98 -7.19
CA PHE A 62 10.04 -6.99 -6.36
C PHE A 62 10.07 -5.60 -7.00
N LEU A 63 10.33 -5.51 -8.30
CA LEU A 63 10.36 -4.24 -9.03
C LEU A 63 8.99 -3.56 -9.03
N LEU A 64 7.91 -4.31 -9.24
CA LEU A 64 6.55 -3.77 -9.20
C LEU A 64 6.13 -3.33 -7.80
N MET A 65 6.52 -4.08 -6.77
CA MET A 65 6.30 -3.68 -5.37
C MET A 65 7.04 -2.38 -5.06
N GLU A 66 8.31 -2.28 -5.44
CA GLU A 66 9.11 -1.06 -5.24
C GLU A 66 8.53 0.14 -5.99
N ALA A 67 8.09 -0.05 -7.23
CA ALA A 67 7.41 1.01 -7.99
C ALA A 67 6.15 1.51 -7.27
N GLY A 68 5.38 0.61 -6.66
CA GLY A 68 4.23 0.96 -5.83
C GLY A 68 4.62 1.79 -4.60
N LEU A 69 5.69 1.41 -3.90
CA LEU A 69 6.23 2.17 -2.74
C LEU A 69 6.69 3.58 -3.16
N VAL A 70 7.43 3.69 -4.26
CA VAL A 70 7.88 4.99 -4.81
C VAL A 70 6.68 5.86 -5.18
N CYS A 71 5.65 5.30 -5.84
CA CYS A 71 4.41 6.03 -6.12
C CYS A 71 3.74 6.52 -4.83
N GLY A 72 3.67 5.70 -3.78
CA GLY A 72 3.13 6.10 -2.48
C GLY A 72 3.87 7.31 -1.90
N MET A 73 5.20 7.29 -1.86
CA MET A 73 6.01 8.41 -1.39
C MET A 73 5.79 9.68 -2.24
N CYS A 74 5.79 9.55 -3.57
CA CYS A 74 5.53 10.69 -4.46
C CYS A 74 4.12 11.25 -4.26
N ALA A 75 3.14 10.39 -4.11
CA ALA A 75 1.75 10.77 -3.88
C ALA A 75 1.57 11.50 -2.53
N ASP A 76 2.28 11.09 -1.48
CA ASP A 76 2.26 11.78 -0.18
C ASP A 76 2.66 13.25 -0.28
N VAL A 77 3.67 13.54 -1.10
CA VAL A 77 4.11 14.91 -1.35
C VAL A 77 3.13 15.63 -2.28
N LEU A 78 2.71 14.97 -3.37
CA LEU A 78 1.83 15.55 -4.38
C LEU A 78 0.45 15.88 -3.84
N LEU A 79 -0.11 15.11 -2.91
CA LEU A 79 -1.40 15.44 -2.28
C LEU A 79 -1.38 16.81 -1.59
N GLY A 80 -0.24 17.22 -1.06
CA GLY A 80 -0.08 18.56 -0.46
C GLY A 80 0.22 19.70 -1.45
N LEU A 81 0.58 19.38 -2.69
CA LEU A 81 0.94 20.35 -3.72
C LEU A 81 -0.11 20.46 -4.83
N VAL A 82 -0.50 19.34 -5.39
CA VAL A 82 -1.45 19.21 -6.52
C VAL A 82 -2.33 18.01 -6.26
N PHE A 83 -3.48 18.21 -5.63
CA PHE A 83 -4.37 17.17 -5.12
C PHE A 83 -4.67 16.07 -6.14
N PHE A 84 -5.15 16.42 -7.35
CA PHE A 84 -5.50 15.43 -8.37
C PHE A 84 -4.32 14.60 -8.85
N ALA A 85 -3.13 15.21 -8.93
CA ALA A 85 -1.91 14.48 -9.26
C ALA A 85 -1.56 13.47 -8.14
N GLY A 86 -1.70 13.87 -6.88
CA GLY A 86 -1.50 12.99 -5.72
C GLY A 86 -2.41 11.77 -5.77
N VAL A 87 -3.72 11.98 -5.95
CA VAL A 87 -4.71 10.88 -6.07
C VAL A 87 -4.38 9.96 -7.24
N GLY A 88 -4.02 10.53 -8.41
CA GLY A 88 -3.64 9.74 -9.60
C GLY A 88 -2.39 8.90 -9.37
N VAL A 89 -1.37 9.43 -8.71
CA VAL A 89 -0.13 8.71 -8.40
C VAL A 89 -0.36 7.64 -7.33
N PHE A 90 -1.25 7.87 -6.34
CA PHE A 90 -1.68 6.82 -5.42
C PHE A 90 -2.39 5.67 -6.16
N ALA A 91 -3.33 5.99 -7.05
CA ALA A 91 -4.00 4.98 -7.87
C ALA A 91 -3.00 4.16 -8.69
N LEU A 92 -2.00 4.82 -9.28
CA LEU A 92 -0.91 4.16 -10.00
C LEU A 92 -0.11 3.22 -9.08
N GLY A 93 0.16 3.62 -7.83
CA GLY A 93 0.80 2.79 -6.83
C GLY A 93 0.02 1.49 -6.57
N HIS A 94 -1.30 1.57 -6.40
CA HIS A 94 -2.16 0.38 -6.24
C HIS A 94 -2.17 -0.50 -7.49
N ILE A 95 -2.12 0.09 -8.69
CA ILE A 95 -2.01 -0.67 -9.94
C ILE A 95 -0.68 -1.44 -9.98
N PHE A 96 0.44 -0.85 -9.54
CA PHE A 96 1.71 -1.55 -9.43
C PHE A 96 1.66 -2.70 -8.43
N TYR A 97 1.06 -2.53 -7.26
CA TYR A 97 0.87 -3.61 -6.29
C TYR A 97 -0.03 -4.72 -6.86
N LEU A 98 -1.14 -4.36 -7.49
CA LEU A 98 -2.02 -5.33 -8.17
C LEU A 98 -1.26 -6.11 -9.24
N ALA A 99 -0.46 -5.44 -10.07
CA ALA A 99 0.38 -6.07 -11.08
C ALA A 99 1.45 -6.99 -10.45
N ALA A 100 2.03 -6.59 -9.31
CA ALA A 100 2.94 -7.43 -8.54
C ALA A 100 2.25 -8.72 -8.09
N PHE A 101 1.04 -8.62 -7.54
CA PHE A 101 0.28 -9.79 -7.08
C PHE A 101 -0.13 -10.71 -8.23
N TYR A 102 -0.42 -10.16 -9.43
CA TYR A 102 -0.65 -10.95 -10.65
C TYR A 102 0.63 -11.56 -11.22
N SER A 103 1.80 -10.99 -10.95
CA SER A 103 3.07 -11.59 -11.37
C SER A 103 3.39 -12.88 -10.58
N LEU A 104 2.89 -12.98 -9.34
CA LEU A 104 2.98 -14.20 -8.53
C LEU A 104 2.00 -15.29 -9.01
N GLU A 105 0.76 -14.90 -9.23
CA GLU A 105 -0.33 -15.80 -9.59
C GLU A 105 -1.25 -15.16 -10.63
N LYS A 106 -1.43 -15.82 -11.78
CA LYS A 106 -2.31 -15.34 -12.85
C LYS A 106 -3.74 -15.13 -12.36
N PHE A 107 -4.53 -14.39 -13.14
CA PHE A 107 -5.95 -14.21 -12.89
C PHE A 107 -6.70 -15.55 -12.93
N HIS A 108 -7.61 -15.72 -11.99
CA HIS A 108 -8.57 -16.80 -11.96
C HIS A 108 -9.96 -16.26 -11.62
N LEU A 109 -11.01 -16.85 -12.14
CA LEU A 109 -12.38 -16.43 -11.82
C LEU A 109 -12.69 -16.48 -10.32
N ARG A 110 -11.99 -17.36 -9.58
CA ARG A 110 -12.10 -17.43 -8.12
C ARG A 110 -11.61 -16.15 -7.41
N ASP A 111 -10.80 -15.31 -8.05
CA ASP A 111 -10.35 -14.03 -7.48
C ASP A 111 -11.56 -13.10 -7.26
N LEU A 112 -12.57 -13.18 -8.15
CA LEU A 112 -13.76 -12.35 -8.10
C LEU A 112 -14.56 -12.52 -6.80
N ARG A 113 -14.53 -13.69 -6.16
CA ARG A 113 -15.20 -13.92 -4.88
C ARG A 113 -14.67 -13.04 -3.75
N PHE A 114 -13.43 -12.56 -3.85
CA PHE A 114 -12.83 -11.63 -2.90
C PHE A 114 -12.92 -10.18 -3.41
N ILE A 115 -12.68 -9.97 -4.71
CA ILE A 115 -12.67 -8.64 -5.31
C ILE A 115 -14.06 -8.01 -5.30
N LEU A 116 -15.11 -8.74 -5.70
CA LEU A 116 -16.45 -8.17 -5.83
C LEU A 116 -17.06 -7.69 -4.50
N PRO A 117 -17.00 -8.47 -3.39
CA PRO A 117 -17.49 -7.98 -2.11
C PRO A 117 -16.73 -6.77 -1.60
N LEU A 118 -15.39 -6.77 -1.74
CA LEU A 118 -14.56 -5.63 -1.34
C LEU A 118 -14.84 -4.39 -2.19
N ALA A 119 -15.04 -4.56 -3.50
CA ALA A 119 -15.45 -3.46 -4.37
C ALA A 119 -16.83 -2.92 -3.99
N ALA A 120 -17.80 -3.80 -3.71
CA ALA A 120 -19.12 -3.39 -3.26
C ALA A 120 -19.08 -2.58 -1.95
N VAL A 121 -18.30 -3.04 -0.96
CA VAL A 121 -18.10 -2.31 0.32
C VAL A 121 -17.41 -0.97 0.08
N SER A 122 -16.36 -0.93 -0.75
CA SER A 122 -15.62 0.31 -1.05
C SER A 122 -16.49 1.32 -1.80
N LEU A 123 -17.27 0.88 -2.79
CA LEU A 123 -18.20 1.73 -3.54
C LEU A 123 -19.33 2.24 -2.61
N PHE A 124 -19.88 1.36 -1.77
CA PHE A 124 -20.89 1.76 -0.80
C PHE A 124 -20.36 2.80 0.18
N ALA A 125 -19.11 2.68 0.64
CA ALA A 125 -18.48 3.68 1.50
C ALA A 125 -18.44 5.06 0.83
N VAL A 126 -18.18 5.14 -0.48
CA VAL A 126 -18.10 6.41 -1.23
C VAL A 126 -19.46 7.02 -1.52
N VAL A 127 -20.48 6.23 -1.85
CA VAL A 127 -21.78 6.77 -2.31
C VAL A 127 -22.95 6.50 -1.38
N GLY A 128 -22.85 5.52 -0.50
CA GLY A 128 -23.96 5.05 0.34
C GLY A 128 -23.90 5.53 1.79
N THR A 129 -22.81 6.21 2.19
CA THR A 129 -22.66 6.67 3.57
C THR A 129 -22.69 8.19 3.66
N PRO A 130 -23.16 8.76 4.79
CA PRO A 130 -23.12 10.20 5.02
C PRO A 130 -21.70 10.71 5.39
N TRP A 131 -20.75 9.80 5.54
CA TRP A 131 -19.37 10.15 5.97
C TRP A 131 -18.51 10.75 4.88
N ILE A 132 -18.87 10.52 3.60
CA ILE A 132 -18.16 11.05 2.44
C ILE A 132 -19.18 11.79 1.58
N SER A 133 -18.99 13.10 1.38
CA SER A 133 -19.87 13.94 0.57
C SER A 133 -19.07 14.61 -0.53
N VAL A 134 -19.23 14.12 -1.75
CA VAL A 134 -18.55 14.65 -2.95
C VAL A 134 -19.60 15.15 -3.92
N THR A 135 -19.71 16.47 -4.05
CA THR A 135 -20.67 17.13 -4.96
C THR A 135 -20.17 17.22 -6.40
N ASP A 136 -18.86 17.32 -6.61
CA ASP A 136 -18.25 17.36 -7.94
C ASP A 136 -18.35 15.98 -8.62
N PRO A 137 -19.01 15.87 -9.81
CA PRO A 137 -19.19 14.60 -10.48
C PRO A 137 -17.88 13.97 -10.98
N PHE A 138 -16.90 14.79 -11.39
CA PHE A 138 -15.61 14.29 -11.88
C PHE A 138 -14.83 13.65 -10.71
N LEU A 139 -14.75 14.35 -9.60
CA LEU A 139 -14.08 13.87 -8.40
C LEU A 139 -14.75 12.60 -7.84
N ARG A 140 -16.07 12.57 -7.82
CA ARG A 140 -16.84 11.39 -7.41
C ARG A 140 -16.50 10.17 -8.28
N ASN A 141 -16.47 10.32 -9.62
CA ASN A 141 -16.13 9.24 -10.53
C ASN A 141 -14.67 8.79 -10.34
N LEU A 142 -13.76 9.72 -10.10
CA LEU A 142 -12.35 9.42 -9.77
C LEU A 142 -12.24 8.56 -8.51
N LEU A 143 -12.96 8.93 -7.44
CA LEU A 143 -12.98 8.15 -6.18
C LEU A 143 -13.62 6.77 -6.36
N LEU A 144 -14.65 6.64 -7.19
CA LEU A 144 -15.25 5.34 -7.49
C LEU A 144 -14.26 4.43 -8.24
N GLY A 145 -13.56 4.97 -9.24
CA GLY A 145 -12.49 4.24 -9.94
C GLY A 145 -11.37 3.81 -8.99
N TYR A 146 -10.94 4.72 -8.13
CA TYR A 146 -9.94 4.45 -7.10
C TYR A 146 -10.38 3.34 -6.13
N ALA A 147 -11.62 3.38 -5.65
CA ALA A 147 -12.19 2.38 -4.75
C ALA A 147 -12.20 0.98 -5.36
N VAL A 148 -12.45 0.87 -6.67
CA VAL A 148 -12.37 -0.41 -7.39
C VAL A 148 -10.92 -0.92 -7.49
N ILE A 149 -9.97 -0.03 -7.78
CA ILE A 149 -8.55 -0.41 -7.92
C ILE A 149 -8.01 -0.96 -6.59
N ILE A 150 -8.24 -0.26 -5.47
CA ILE A 150 -7.74 -0.72 -4.16
C ILE A 150 -8.44 -2.01 -3.70
N ALA A 151 -9.74 -2.16 -3.98
CA ALA A 151 -10.48 -3.38 -3.69
C ALA A 151 -9.95 -4.57 -4.50
N ALA A 152 -9.61 -4.35 -5.79
CA ALA A 152 -9.01 -5.37 -6.63
C ALA A 152 -7.62 -5.78 -6.10
N MET A 153 -6.80 -4.83 -5.67
CA MET A 153 -5.49 -5.09 -5.05
C MET A 153 -5.63 -5.96 -3.80
N LEU A 154 -6.48 -5.56 -2.85
CA LEU A 154 -6.70 -6.32 -1.61
C LEU A 154 -7.32 -7.68 -1.89
N GLY A 155 -8.34 -7.77 -2.77
CA GLY A 155 -9.00 -9.02 -3.13
C GLY A 155 -8.04 -10.01 -3.80
N LYS A 156 -7.12 -9.52 -4.64
CA LYS A 156 -6.08 -10.36 -5.25
C LYS A 156 -5.05 -10.84 -4.24
N ALA A 157 -4.60 -9.97 -3.31
CA ALA A 157 -3.71 -10.38 -2.22
C ALA A 157 -4.32 -11.52 -1.40
N TRP A 158 -5.60 -11.38 -1.05
CA TRP A 158 -6.33 -12.39 -0.29
C TRP A 158 -6.49 -13.70 -1.06
N SER A 159 -6.86 -13.63 -2.34
CA SER A 159 -6.96 -14.81 -3.20
C SER A 159 -5.64 -15.58 -3.29
N ASN A 160 -4.52 -14.86 -3.45
CA ASN A 160 -3.19 -15.45 -3.50
C ASN A 160 -2.83 -16.16 -2.18
N LEU A 161 -3.17 -15.55 -1.03
CA LEU A 161 -2.96 -16.18 0.28
C LEU A 161 -3.77 -17.47 0.44
N CYS A 162 -5.04 -17.48 0.01
CA CYS A 162 -5.90 -18.66 0.11
C CYS A 162 -5.44 -19.82 -0.79
N ARG A 163 -4.73 -19.53 -1.88
CA ARG A 163 -4.20 -20.56 -2.80
C ARG A 163 -2.91 -21.20 -2.28
N GLU A 164 -2.01 -20.37 -1.85
CA GLU A 164 -0.69 -20.80 -1.38
C GLU A 164 -0.35 -20.00 -0.11
N PRO A 165 -0.78 -20.52 1.07
CA PRO A 165 -0.52 -19.85 2.34
C PRO A 165 0.98 -19.76 2.63
N SER A 166 1.46 -18.54 2.91
CA SER A 166 2.85 -18.30 3.24
C SER A 166 3.01 -17.06 4.13
N VAL A 167 4.18 -16.88 4.74
CA VAL A 167 4.43 -15.76 5.65
C VAL A 167 4.33 -14.43 4.91
N TYR A 168 5.01 -14.29 3.77
CA TYR A 168 4.99 -13.03 3.03
C TYR A 168 3.59 -12.69 2.50
N ARG A 169 2.80 -13.68 2.06
CA ARG A 169 1.43 -13.44 1.59
C ARG A 169 0.49 -13.00 2.72
N ARG A 170 0.69 -13.53 3.95
CA ARG A 170 -0.04 -13.03 5.13
C ARG A 170 0.30 -11.57 5.40
N ILE A 171 1.58 -11.21 5.35
CA ILE A 171 2.03 -9.81 5.54
C ILE A 171 1.47 -8.92 4.43
N LEU A 172 1.47 -9.37 3.16
CA LEU A 172 0.85 -8.64 2.05
C LEU A 172 -0.64 -8.38 2.28
N VAL A 173 -1.40 -9.38 2.73
CA VAL A 173 -2.83 -9.21 3.03
C VAL A 173 -3.04 -8.21 4.16
N VAL A 174 -2.33 -8.35 5.29
CA VAL A 174 -2.47 -7.42 6.42
C VAL A 174 -2.08 -6.01 6.02
N GLY A 175 -0.96 -5.83 5.30
CA GLY A 175 -0.56 -4.53 4.76
C GLY A 175 -1.61 -3.96 3.80
N SER A 176 -2.17 -4.77 2.91
CA SER A 176 -3.24 -4.32 2.00
C SER A 176 -4.54 -3.95 2.71
N VAL A 177 -4.92 -4.66 3.78
CA VAL A 177 -6.08 -4.32 4.62
C VAL A 177 -5.87 -2.97 5.32
N LEU A 178 -4.70 -2.79 5.94
CA LEU A 178 -4.37 -1.52 6.60
C LEU A 178 -4.33 -0.37 5.60
N PHE A 179 -3.82 -0.60 4.39
CA PHE A 179 -3.80 0.41 3.34
C PHE A 179 -5.23 0.77 2.89
N TRP A 180 -6.06 -0.21 2.57
CA TRP A 180 -7.47 0.00 2.23
C TRP A 180 -8.21 0.79 3.32
N PHE A 181 -7.97 0.43 4.59
CA PHE A 181 -8.55 1.15 5.73
C PHE A 181 -8.04 2.59 5.81
N SER A 182 -6.74 2.82 5.61
CA SER A 182 -6.16 4.16 5.63
C SER A 182 -6.76 5.07 4.56
N ASP A 183 -7.01 4.53 3.37
CA ASP A 183 -7.58 5.30 2.27
C ASP A 183 -9.06 5.64 2.50
N LEU A 184 -9.80 4.75 3.18
CA LEU A 184 -11.14 5.07 3.66
C LEU A 184 -11.10 6.24 4.66
N MET A 185 -10.16 6.21 5.62
CA MET A 185 -9.98 7.31 6.58
C MET A 185 -9.54 8.60 5.88
N LEU A 186 -8.65 8.51 4.88
CA LEU A 186 -8.25 9.65 4.07
C LEU A 186 -9.44 10.27 3.32
N ALA A 187 -10.30 9.44 2.74
CA ALA A 187 -11.49 9.92 2.06
C ALA A 187 -12.48 10.62 3.03
N ILE A 188 -12.63 10.11 4.26
CA ILE A 188 -13.44 10.76 5.30
C ILE A 188 -12.80 12.08 5.74
N ASP A 189 -11.47 12.14 5.89
CA ASP A 189 -10.75 13.36 6.26
C ASP A 189 -10.88 14.45 5.20
N MET A 190 -10.79 14.06 3.93
CA MET A 190 -10.81 14.99 2.79
C MET A 190 -12.22 15.43 2.36
N PHE A 191 -13.23 14.57 2.47
CA PHE A 191 -14.57 14.77 1.91
C PHE A 191 -15.70 14.60 2.90
N GLY A 192 -15.39 14.36 4.17
CA GLY A 192 -16.36 14.18 5.23
C GLY A 192 -16.16 15.17 6.35
N GLN A 193 -16.08 14.65 7.56
CA GLN A 193 -15.83 15.44 8.77
C GLN A 193 -14.40 15.17 9.27
N PRO A 194 -13.43 16.03 8.94
CA PRO A 194 -12.08 15.87 9.41
C PRO A 194 -12.03 15.92 10.94
N SER A 195 -11.24 15.04 11.53
CA SER A 195 -11.01 15.04 12.96
C SER A 195 -9.64 14.50 13.30
N ARG A 196 -9.12 14.87 14.46
CA ARG A 196 -7.82 14.33 14.94
C ARG A 196 -7.83 12.79 14.98
N LEU A 197 -8.95 12.18 15.34
CA LEU A 197 -9.08 10.72 15.35
C LEU A 197 -8.98 10.13 13.95
N VAL A 198 -9.70 10.68 12.97
CA VAL A 198 -9.66 10.23 11.56
C VAL A 198 -8.25 10.36 11.01
N TRP A 199 -7.58 11.48 11.26
CA TRP A 199 -6.19 11.70 10.86
C TRP A 199 -5.23 10.68 11.49
N ILE A 200 -5.35 10.38 12.81
CA ILE A 200 -4.57 9.36 13.50
C ILE A 200 -4.83 7.98 12.87
N LEU A 201 -6.08 7.59 12.68
CA LEU A 201 -6.45 6.31 12.08
C LEU A 201 -5.89 6.17 10.66
N CYS A 202 -5.97 7.23 9.85
CA CYS A 202 -5.36 7.27 8.51
C CYS A 202 -3.84 7.07 8.60
N SER A 203 -3.14 7.91 9.34
CA SER A 203 -1.69 7.95 9.39
C SER A 203 -1.09 6.68 10.00
N TYR A 204 -1.60 6.25 11.15
CA TYR A 204 -1.11 5.07 11.86
C TYR A 204 -1.59 3.72 11.26
N SER A 205 -2.39 3.73 10.22
CA SER A 205 -2.60 2.56 9.36
C SER A 205 -1.79 2.62 8.06
N TYR A 206 -1.63 3.79 7.44
CA TYR A 206 -0.93 3.98 6.17
C TYR A 206 0.57 3.65 6.22
N TRP A 207 1.36 4.34 7.07
CA TRP A 207 2.80 4.11 7.12
C TRP A 207 3.18 2.70 7.60
N PRO A 208 2.50 2.10 8.59
CA PRO A 208 2.67 0.67 8.88
C PRO A 208 2.30 -0.23 7.71
N ALA A 209 1.21 0.07 6.97
CA ALA A 209 0.83 -0.71 5.78
C ALA A 209 1.93 -0.74 4.73
N GLN A 210 2.45 0.43 4.35
CA GLN A 210 3.55 0.56 3.39
C GLN A 210 4.81 -0.15 3.88
N SER A 211 5.15 0.02 5.17
CA SER A 211 6.30 -0.67 5.79
C SER A 211 6.12 -2.20 5.77
N MET A 212 4.91 -2.70 6.00
CA MET A 212 4.61 -4.14 5.91
C MET A 212 4.69 -4.65 4.47
N LEU A 213 4.17 -3.91 3.49
CA LEU A 213 4.30 -4.26 2.07
C LEU A 213 5.77 -4.34 1.67
N ALA A 214 6.60 -3.37 2.06
CA ALA A 214 8.04 -3.38 1.83
C ALA A 214 8.76 -4.54 2.57
N HIS A 215 8.37 -4.80 3.83
CA HIS A 215 8.96 -5.87 4.65
C HIS A 215 8.58 -7.27 4.15
N SER A 216 7.41 -7.44 3.53
CA SER A 216 6.98 -8.72 2.97
C SER A 216 7.99 -9.27 1.95
N LEU A 217 8.71 -8.39 1.26
CA LEU A 217 9.73 -8.73 0.28
C LEU A 217 10.90 -9.52 0.90
N PHE A 218 11.23 -9.25 2.17
CA PHE A 218 12.25 -10.03 2.89
C PHE A 218 11.88 -11.52 2.97
N TYR A 219 10.64 -11.83 3.32
CA TYR A 219 10.17 -13.22 3.39
C TYR A 219 9.88 -13.81 2.01
N ALA A 220 9.41 -12.98 1.06
CA ALA A 220 9.17 -13.43 -0.32
C ALA A 220 10.44 -13.93 -0.98
N ARG A 221 11.59 -13.26 -0.78
CA ARG A 221 12.89 -13.70 -1.29
C ARG A 221 13.20 -15.13 -0.84
N ASP A 222 13.12 -15.41 0.46
CA ASP A 222 13.46 -16.70 1.03
C ASP A 222 12.58 -17.86 0.49
N GLU A 223 11.32 -17.57 0.16
CA GLU A 223 10.38 -18.56 -0.36
C GLU A 223 10.51 -18.75 -1.88
N LEU A 224 10.77 -17.67 -2.61
CA LEU A 224 10.91 -17.72 -4.07
C LEU A 224 12.25 -18.32 -4.49
N GLU A 225 13.33 -18.12 -3.73
CA GLU A 225 14.65 -18.74 -3.97
C GLU A 225 14.62 -20.28 -3.89
N LYS A 226 13.58 -20.86 -3.23
CA LYS A 226 13.40 -22.31 -3.08
C LYS A 226 12.58 -22.96 -4.21
N LYS A 227 11.98 -22.14 -5.07
CA LYS A 227 11.12 -22.59 -6.19
C LYS A 227 11.88 -22.63 -7.51
#